data_d002c0d6039705253326e30366511922
#
_entry.id   d002c0d6039705253326e30366511922
#
_cell.length_a   1.000
_cell.length_b   1.000
_cell.length_c   1.000
_cell.angle_alpha   90.00
_cell.angle_beta   90.00
_cell.angle_gamma   90.00
#
_symmetry.space_group_name_H-M   'P 1'
#
loop_
_entity.id
_entity.type
_entity.pdbx_description
1 polymer ?
#
loop_
_entity_poly.entity_id
_entity_poly.type
_entity_poly.pdbx_seq_one_letter_code
_entity_poly.pdbx_strand_id
1 'polypeptide(L)' 'MDKIRWGIIGPGSIAHNFADALKQAYSGELISIASRTSNKLEEFGNKYQIKNQFRFNDYDALLENEHIDAVYIATPHV' A
#
# COMPACT_ATOMS: atom_id res chain seq x y z
N MET A 1 5.64 11.46 18.10
CA MET A 1 4.31 11.36 17.49
C MET A 1 4.29 10.23 16.46
N ASP A 2 3.30 9.37 16.57
CA ASP A 2 3.24 8.20 15.70
C ASP A 2 2.82 8.58 14.29
N LYS A 3 3.43 7.90 13.32
CA LYS A 3 3.05 8.09 11.92
C LYS A 3 1.76 7.34 11.62
N ILE A 4 0.99 7.88 10.67
CA ILE A 4 -0.17 7.16 10.15
C ILE A 4 0.34 6.01 9.29
N ARG A 5 -0.15 4.80 9.57
CA ARG A 5 0.26 3.60 8.84
C ARG A 5 -0.69 3.39 7.67
N TRP A 6 -0.17 3.62 6.48
CA TRP A 6 -0.96 3.57 5.25
C TRP A 6 -0.89 2.23 4.55
N GLY A 7 -2.02 1.82 3.99
CA GLY A 7 -2.07 0.74 3.03
C GLY A 7 -2.55 1.28 1.69
N ILE A 8 -2.12 0.66 0.59
CA ILE A 8 -2.55 1.04 -0.75
C ILE A 8 -3.28 -0.13 -1.38
N ILE A 9 -4.42 0.14 -2.01
CA ILE A 9 -5.14 -0.83 -2.83
C ILE A 9 -4.90 -0.48 -4.28
N GLY A 10 -4.28 -1.37 -5.03
CA GLY A 10 -3.95 -1.20 -6.44
C GLY A 10 -2.53 -0.70 -6.65
N PRO A 11 -1.73 -1.36 -7.51
CA PRO A 11 -0.30 -1.07 -7.68
C PRO A 11 0.04 -0.21 -8.90
N GLY A 12 -0.91 0.54 -9.46
CA GLY A 12 -0.71 1.32 -10.67
C GLY A 12 0.14 2.57 -10.47
N SER A 13 0.26 3.40 -11.50
CA SER A 13 1.09 4.59 -11.45
C SER A 13 0.65 5.59 -10.38
N ILE A 14 -0.66 5.67 -10.13
CA ILE A 14 -1.17 6.54 -9.07
C ILE A 14 -0.68 6.06 -7.71
N ALA A 15 -0.63 4.75 -7.51
CA ALA A 15 -0.11 4.17 -6.27
C ALA A 15 1.36 4.50 -6.07
N HIS A 16 2.16 4.42 -7.13
CA HIS A 16 3.58 4.78 -7.07
C HIS A 16 3.77 6.25 -6.71
N ASN A 17 2.95 7.12 -7.28
CA ASN A 17 3.01 8.55 -6.96
C ASN A 17 2.71 8.81 -5.49
N PHE A 18 1.70 8.14 -4.96
CA PHE A 18 1.34 8.28 -3.56
C PHE A 18 2.44 7.73 -2.64
N ALA A 19 2.99 6.58 -2.99
CA ALA A 19 4.07 5.98 -2.20
C ALA A 19 5.30 6.87 -2.16
N ASP A 20 5.65 7.46 -3.31
CA ASP A 20 6.80 8.36 -3.38
C ASP A 20 6.56 9.62 -2.53
N ALA A 21 5.34 10.13 -2.54
CA ALA A 21 4.99 11.28 -1.71
C ALA A 21 5.09 10.95 -0.22
N LEU A 22 4.68 9.75 0.17
CA LEU A 22 4.76 9.32 1.57
C LEU A 22 6.20 9.22 2.07
N LYS A 23 7.14 8.88 1.20
CA LYS A 23 8.55 8.81 1.59
C LYS A 23 9.06 10.14 2.12
N GLN A 24 8.48 11.23 1.65
CA GLN A 24 8.89 12.58 2.03
C GLN A 24 8.01 13.18 3.12
N ALA A 25 6.98 12.47 3.54
CA ALA A 25 6.08 12.96 4.57
C ALA A 25 6.55 12.51 5.95
N TYR A 26 6.45 13.40 6.91
CA TYR A 26 6.81 13.07 8.29
C TYR A 26 5.67 12.38 9.05
N SER A 27 4.44 12.57 8.59
CA SER A 27 3.26 12.11 9.33
C SER A 27 2.73 10.76 8.88
N GLY A 28 3.28 10.18 7.82
CA GLY A 28 2.79 8.91 7.30
C GLY A 28 3.90 7.98 6.86
N GLU A 29 3.60 6.68 6.87
CA GLU A 29 4.50 5.69 6.31
C GLU A 29 3.67 4.62 5.59
N LEU A 30 4.25 4.06 4.52
CA LEU A 30 3.61 3.02 3.74
C LEU A 30 4.02 1.67 4.29
N ILE A 31 3.06 0.90 4.81
CA ILE A 31 3.38 -0.41 5.36
C ILE A 31 2.71 -1.57 4.63
N SER A 32 1.71 -1.32 3.78
CA SER A 32 0.95 -2.41 3.17
C SER A 32 0.53 -2.10 1.75
N ILE A 33 0.36 -3.16 0.96
CA ILE A 33 -0.10 -3.09 -0.42
C ILE A 33 -1.03 -4.28 -0.69
N ALA A 34 -2.10 -4.03 -1.43
CA ALA A 34 -2.97 -5.09 -1.91
C ALA A 34 -3.11 -4.99 -3.43
N SER A 35 -2.99 -6.12 -4.11
CA SER A 35 -3.14 -6.20 -5.55
C SER A 35 -3.67 -7.58 -5.92
N ARG A 36 -4.56 -7.62 -6.91
CA ARG A 36 -5.08 -8.89 -7.41
C ARG A 36 -4.09 -9.59 -8.33
N THR A 37 -3.07 -8.88 -8.78
CA THR A 37 -2.04 -9.41 -9.68
C THR A 37 -0.77 -9.69 -8.90
N SER A 38 -0.39 -10.95 -8.79
CA SER A 38 0.75 -11.36 -7.96
C SER A 38 2.07 -10.71 -8.41
N ASN A 39 2.30 -10.62 -9.72
CA ASN A 39 3.53 -9.99 -10.23
C ASN A 39 3.65 -8.54 -9.79
N LYS A 40 2.57 -7.79 -9.90
CA LYS A 40 2.57 -6.38 -9.53
C LYS A 40 2.66 -6.19 -8.03
N LEU A 41 2.06 -7.11 -7.28
CA LEU A 41 2.14 -7.09 -5.82
C LEU A 41 3.58 -7.25 -5.37
N GLU A 42 4.28 -8.23 -5.93
CA GLU A 42 5.67 -8.49 -5.59
C GLU A 42 6.57 -7.34 -6.00
N GLU A 43 6.40 -6.85 -7.23
CA GLU A 43 7.18 -5.74 -7.75
C GLU A 43 7.04 -4.48 -6.90
N PHE A 44 5.80 -4.13 -6.57
CA PHE A 44 5.53 -2.96 -5.73
C PHE A 44 6.09 -3.15 -4.32
N GLY A 45 5.84 -4.32 -3.74
CA GLY A 45 6.32 -4.61 -2.40
C GLY A 45 7.83 -4.56 -2.29
N ASN A 46 8.53 -5.06 -3.31
CA ASN A 46 9.99 -5.03 -3.33
C ASN A 46 10.52 -3.61 -3.50
N LYS A 47 9.90 -2.83 -4.36
CA LYS A 47 10.33 -1.46 -4.60
C LYS A 47 10.24 -0.60 -3.35
N TYR A 48 9.19 -0.77 -2.57
CA TYR A 48 8.95 0.04 -1.38
C TYR A 48 9.27 -0.70 -0.08
N GLN A 49 9.90 -1.86 -0.20
CA GLN A 49 10.36 -2.65 0.96
C GLN A 49 9.24 -2.97 1.96
N ILE A 50 8.09 -3.35 1.41
CA ILE A 50 6.95 -3.74 2.24
C ILE A 50 7.16 -5.17 2.73
N LYS A 51 6.98 -5.41 4.01
CA LYS A 51 7.12 -6.74 4.59
C LYS A 51 6.13 -7.71 3.97
N ASN A 52 6.54 -8.96 3.78
CA ASN A 52 5.70 -9.98 3.16
C ASN A 52 4.35 -10.14 3.86
N GLN A 53 4.35 -10.03 5.17
CA GLN A 53 3.11 -10.18 5.97
C GLN A 53 2.10 -9.06 5.71
N PHE A 54 2.52 -7.98 5.06
CA PHE A 54 1.66 -6.85 4.73
C PHE A 54 1.41 -6.72 3.23
N ARG A 55 1.67 -7.77 2.46
CA ARG A 55 1.37 -7.83 1.04
C ARG A 55 0.18 -8.77 0.84
N PHE A 56 -0.91 -8.24 0.31
CA PHE A 56 -2.17 -8.99 0.21
C PHE A 56 -2.62 -9.11 -1.24
N ASN A 57 -3.07 -10.33 -1.62
CA ASN A 57 -3.69 -10.56 -2.93
C ASN A 57 -5.18 -10.24 -2.92
N ASP A 58 -5.73 -9.92 -1.76
CA ASP A 58 -7.14 -9.65 -1.57
C ASP A 58 -7.31 -8.30 -0.88
N TYR A 59 -8.15 -7.44 -1.45
CA TYR A 59 -8.38 -6.11 -0.90
C TYR A 59 -8.97 -6.16 0.50
N ASP A 60 -9.89 -7.10 0.74
CA ASP A 60 -10.53 -7.22 2.04
C ASP A 60 -9.54 -7.57 3.14
N ALA A 61 -8.55 -8.38 2.82
CA ALA A 61 -7.52 -8.75 3.78
C ALA A 61 -6.73 -7.54 4.26
N LEU A 62 -6.45 -6.59 3.36
CA LEU A 62 -5.79 -5.35 3.74
C LEU A 62 -6.70 -4.49 4.60
N LEU A 63 -7.97 -4.36 4.17
CA LEU A 63 -8.94 -3.52 4.88
C LEU A 63 -9.24 -4.00 6.30
N GLU A 64 -9.13 -5.30 6.53
CA GLU A 64 -9.38 -5.90 7.84
C GLU A 64 -8.16 -5.90 8.76
N ASN A 65 -7.00 -5.50 8.24
CA ASN A 65 -5.77 -5.56 9.01
C ASN A 65 -5.71 -4.44 10.03
N GLU A 66 -5.59 -4.80 11.30
CA GLU A 66 -5.61 -3.83 12.39
C GLU A 66 -4.36 -2.97 12.48
N HIS A 67 -3.30 -3.31 11.75
CA HIS A 67 -2.08 -2.52 11.74
C HIS A 67 -2.14 -1.35 10.76
N ILE A 68 -3.22 -1.26 9.97
CA ILE A 68 -3.40 -0.21 8.98
C ILE A 68 -4.32 0.85 9.53
N ASP A 69 -3.88 2.11 9.52
CA ASP A 69 -4.68 3.24 10.02
C ASP A 69 -5.51 3.89 8.93
N ALA A 70 -4.97 3.95 7.70
CA ALA A 70 -5.64 4.60 6.59
C ALA A 70 -5.32 3.85 5.30
N VAL A 71 -6.23 3.94 4.34
CA VAL A 71 -6.10 3.23 3.07
C VAL A 71 -6.27 4.20 1.91
N TYR A 72 -5.36 4.13 0.95
CA TYR A 72 -5.46 4.88 -0.29
C TYR A 72 -5.89 3.93 -1.41
N ILE A 73 -6.98 4.24 -2.07
CA ILE A 73 -7.51 3.40 -3.15
C ILE A 73 -7.03 3.97 -4.47
N ALA A 74 -6.14 3.22 -5.13
CA ALA A 74 -5.51 3.64 -6.37
C ALA A 74 -5.97 2.79 -7.56
N THR A 75 -7.15 2.18 -7.48
CA THR A 75 -7.70 1.41 -8.58
C THR A 75 -8.26 2.36 -9.64
N PRO A 76 -8.14 2.02 -10.93
CA PRO A 76 -8.67 2.89 -11.97
C PRO A 76 -10.20 2.93 -11.93
N HIS A 77 -10.74 4.07 -12.32
CA HIS A 77 -12.18 4.20 -12.52
C HIS A 77 -12.57 3.54 -13.83
N VAL A 78 -13.72 2.92 -13.83
CA VAL A 78 -14.25 2.25 -15.02
C VAL A 78 -15.44 3.05 -15.54
#